data_4a12c0676cfbba39baa5051f5d5e0ec3
#
_entry.id   4a12c0676cfbba39baa5051f5d5e0ec3
#
_cell.length_a   1.000
_cell.length_b   1.000
_cell.length_c   1.000
_cell.angle_alpha   90.00
_cell.angle_beta   90.00
_cell.angle_gamma   90.00
#
_symmetry.space_group_name_H-M   'P 1'
#
loop_
_entity.id
_entity.type
_entity.pdbx_description
1 polymer ?
#
loop_
_entity_poly.entity_id
_entity_poly.type
_entity_poly.pdbx_seq_one_letter_code
_entity_poly.pdbx_strand_id
1 'polypeptide(L)'
;AERVALRPLQPGERHALGSAAGMVVEGVSGPAAGAGMQPGDVLLAINGQPVGSIEQARAAVAGAGASRSVALLVQRGLEKLFVPIRLG
;
A
#
# COMPACT_ATOMS: atom_id res chain seq x y z
N ALA A 1 2.99 -1.90 17.43
CA ALA A 1 3.13 -2.76 16.26
C ALA A 1 2.53 -2.09 15.03
N GLU A 2 3.12 -2.37 13.88
CA GLU A 2 2.60 -1.86 12.63
C GLU A 2 1.30 -2.56 12.26
N ARG A 3 0.33 -1.78 11.82
CA ARG A 3 -0.93 -2.32 11.33
C ARG A 3 -1.43 -1.48 10.18
N VAL A 4 -1.70 -2.13 9.06
CA VAL A 4 -2.31 -1.51 7.90
C VAL A 4 -3.50 -2.38 7.51
N ALA A 5 -4.69 -1.81 7.58
CA ALA A 5 -5.91 -2.50 7.18
C ALA A 5 -6.21 -2.14 5.72
N LEU A 6 -6.32 -3.15 4.88
CA LEU A 6 -6.51 -3.00 3.44
C LEU A 6 -7.80 -3.68 3.00
N ARG A 7 -8.42 -3.15 1.95
CA ARG A 7 -9.50 -3.83 1.26
C ARG A 7 -9.30 -3.74 -0.25
N PRO A 8 -9.82 -4.71 -1.02
CA PRO A 8 -9.74 -4.63 -2.47
C PRO A 8 -10.50 -3.42 -3.02
N LEU A 9 -10.06 -2.93 -4.18
CA LEU A 9 -10.80 -1.91 -4.90
C LEU A 9 -12.12 -2.47 -5.41
N GLN A 10 -13.18 -1.69 -5.30
CA GLN A 10 -14.46 -2.01 -5.93
C GLN A 10 -14.39 -1.65 -7.42
N PRO A 11 -15.25 -2.24 -8.26
CA PRO A 11 -15.20 -1.98 -9.70
C PRO A 11 -15.27 -0.51 -10.08
N GLY A 12 -16.10 0.27 -9.40
CA GLY A 12 -16.18 1.70 -9.66
C GLY A 12 -14.89 2.44 -9.30
N GLU A 13 -14.22 2.01 -8.24
CA GLU A 13 -12.95 2.59 -7.83
C GLU A 13 -11.84 2.28 -8.83
N ARG A 14 -11.80 1.05 -9.34
CA ARG A 14 -10.83 0.67 -10.38
C ARG A 14 -11.02 1.49 -11.65
N HIS A 15 -12.26 1.69 -12.02
CA HIS A 15 -12.58 2.48 -13.20
C HIS A 15 -12.13 3.94 -13.01
N ALA A 16 -12.43 4.52 -11.86
CA ALA A 16 -12.07 5.90 -11.57
C ALA A 16 -10.55 6.12 -11.53
N LEU A 17 -9.82 5.12 -11.03
CA LEU A 17 -8.35 5.21 -10.94
C LEU A 17 -7.65 4.82 -12.23
N GLY A 18 -8.36 4.13 -13.15
CA GLY A 18 -7.75 3.60 -14.35
C GLY A 18 -6.71 2.52 -14.05
N SER A 19 -6.84 1.81 -12.95
CA SER A 19 -5.87 0.81 -12.52
C SER A 19 -6.56 -0.52 -12.26
N ALA A 20 -5.92 -1.61 -12.72
CA ALA A 20 -6.40 -2.96 -12.49
C ALA A 20 -5.95 -3.50 -11.12
N ALA A 21 -4.93 -2.90 -10.53
CA ALA A 21 -4.39 -3.32 -9.24
C ALA A 21 -4.50 -2.18 -8.24
N GLY A 22 -4.51 -2.54 -6.96
CA GLY A 22 -4.56 -1.57 -5.88
C GLY A 22 -5.45 -2.05 -4.75
N MET A 23 -5.18 -1.53 -3.55
CA MET A 23 -6.00 -1.80 -2.37
C MET A 23 -6.19 -0.51 -1.61
N VAL A 24 -7.39 -0.31 -1.08
CA VAL A 24 -7.69 0.89 -0.29
C VAL A 24 -7.19 0.69 1.13
N VAL A 25 -6.49 1.69 1.64
CA VAL A 25 -6.06 1.73 3.04
C VAL A 25 -7.23 2.20 3.88
N GLU A 26 -7.74 1.32 4.75
CA GLU A 26 -8.86 1.64 5.64
C GLU A 26 -8.38 2.18 6.98
N GLY A 27 -7.19 1.78 7.42
CA GLY A 27 -6.63 2.26 8.66
C GLY A 27 -5.15 1.96 8.75
N VAL A 28 -4.42 2.79 9.46
CA VAL A 28 -2.98 2.60 9.66
C VAL A 28 -2.61 2.93 11.11
N SER A 29 -1.57 2.25 11.59
CA SER A 29 -0.97 2.55 12.88
C SER A 29 0.49 2.12 12.84
N GLY A 30 1.30 2.60 13.79
CA GLY A 30 2.71 2.27 13.86
C GLY A 30 3.53 2.95 12.79
N PRO A 31 4.60 2.30 12.29
CA PRO A 31 5.53 2.92 11.34
C PRO A 31 4.89 3.44 10.07
N ALA A 32 3.87 2.76 9.54
CA ALA A 32 3.19 3.21 8.33
C ALA A 32 2.50 4.56 8.53
N ALA A 33 1.84 4.74 9.67
CA ALA A 33 1.21 6.02 10.00
C ALA A 33 2.26 7.11 10.18
N GLY A 34 3.36 6.77 10.86
CA GLY A 34 4.46 7.70 11.06
C GLY A 34 5.16 8.11 9.75
N ALA A 35 5.12 7.26 8.73
CA ALA A 35 5.69 7.54 7.42
C ALA A 35 4.77 8.40 6.54
N GLY A 36 3.54 8.66 6.98
CA GLY A 36 2.62 9.53 6.25
C GLY A 36 1.49 8.84 5.52
N MET A 37 1.34 7.52 5.66
CA MET A 37 0.16 6.85 5.11
C MET A 37 -1.09 7.29 5.83
N GLN A 38 -2.18 7.42 5.09
CA GLN A 38 -3.46 7.87 5.63
C GLN A 38 -4.58 6.96 5.17
N PRO A 39 -5.64 6.82 5.99
CA PRO A 39 -6.84 6.14 5.51
C PRO A 39 -7.38 6.83 4.25
N GLY A 40 -7.82 6.05 3.29
CA GLY A 40 -8.27 6.54 2.00
C GLY A 40 -7.20 6.51 0.92
N ASP A 41 -5.94 6.34 1.26
CA ASP A 41 -4.88 6.12 0.27
C ASP A 41 -5.13 4.81 -0.45
N VAL A 42 -4.73 4.73 -1.72
CA VAL A 42 -4.78 3.49 -2.48
C VAL A 42 -3.36 2.97 -2.64
N LEU A 43 -3.10 1.80 -2.07
CA LEU A 43 -1.81 1.14 -2.22
C LEU A 43 -1.77 0.47 -3.59
N LEU A 44 -0.87 0.94 -4.45
CA LEU A 44 -0.74 0.47 -5.83
C LEU A 44 0.34 -0.59 -5.98
N ALA A 45 1.46 -0.41 -5.31
CA ALA A 45 2.60 -1.31 -5.46
C ALA A 45 3.47 -1.29 -4.21
N ILE A 46 4.21 -2.37 -4.02
CA ILE A 46 5.23 -2.49 -2.97
C ILE A 46 6.53 -2.89 -3.65
N ASN A 47 7.57 -2.09 -3.49
CA ASN A 47 8.88 -2.31 -4.12
C ASN A 47 8.76 -2.56 -5.62
N GLY A 48 7.88 -1.83 -6.29
CA GLY A 48 7.69 -1.94 -7.72
C GLY A 48 6.78 -3.08 -8.16
N GLN A 49 6.27 -3.90 -7.23
CA GLN A 49 5.37 -4.99 -7.57
C GLN A 49 3.92 -4.58 -7.34
N PRO A 50 3.07 -4.67 -8.37
CA PRO A 50 1.66 -4.32 -8.21
C PRO A 50 0.98 -5.17 -7.14
N VAL A 51 0.10 -4.55 -6.37
CA VAL A 51 -0.61 -5.21 -5.27
C VAL A 51 -2.11 -5.09 -5.50
N GLY A 52 -2.76 -6.22 -5.73
CA GLY A 52 -4.21 -6.28 -5.91
C GLY A 52 -4.91 -7.17 -4.89
N SER A 53 -4.16 -7.77 -3.95
CA SER A 53 -4.71 -8.63 -2.91
C SER A 53 -3.83 -8.58 -1.67
N ILE A 54 -4.39 -8.98 -0.53
CA ILE A 54 -3.62 -9.06 0.71
C ILE A 54 -2.48 -10.06 0.58
N GLU A 55 -2.70 -11.16 -0.14
CA GLU A 55 -1.67 -12.17 -0.35
C GLU A 55 -0.49 -11.61 -1.12
N GLN A 56 -0.75 -10.83 -2.16
CA GLN A 56 0.31 -10.16 -2.92
C GLN A 56 1.07 -9.17 -2.05
N ALA A 57 0.35 -8.42 -1.22
CA ALA A 57 0.98 -7.47 -0.31
C ALA A 57 1.92 -8.18 0.67
N ARG A 58 1.46 -9.29 1.26
CA ARG A 58 2.28 -10.06 2.19
C ARG A 58 3.52 -10.64 1.51
N ALA A 59 3.35 -11.16 0.29
CA ALA A 59 4.47 -11.71 -0.47
C ALA A 59 5.51 -10.65 -0.79
N ALA A 60 5.08 -9.45 -1.17
CA ALA A 60 5.98 -8.36 -1.48
C ALA A 60 6.74 -7.89 -0.24
N VAL A 61 6.08 -7.83 0.91
CA VAL A 61 6.73 -7.46 2.18
C VAL A 61 7.71 -8.54 2.60
N ALA A 62 7.34 -9.81 2.46
CA ALA A 62 8.23 -10.92 2.77
C ALA A 62 9.48 -10.89 1.88
N GLY A 63 9.35 -10.44 0.64
CA GLY A 63 10.46 -10.30 -0.29
C GLY A 63 11.45 -9.21 0.07
N ALA A 64 11.11 -8.32 1.01
CA ALA A 64 12.04 -7.27 1.45
C ALA A 64 13.26 -7.85 2.17
N GLY A 65 13.11 -9.05 2.73
CA GLY A 65 14.25 -9.77 3.32
C GLY A 65 14.91 -9.02 4.45
N ALA A 66 16.23 -9.08 4.47
CA ALA A 66 17.03 -8.51 5.55
C ALA A 66 17.04 -6.98 5.56
N SER A 67 16.67 -6.33 4.47
CA SER A 67 16.65 -4.86 4.43
C SER A 67 15.59 -4.27 5.33
N ARG A 68 14.49 -4.99 5.53
CA ARG A 68 13.35 -4.59 6.36
C ARG A 68 12.83 -3.20 6.04
N SER A 69 13.01 -2.80 4.80
CA SER A 69 12.49 -1.54 4.27
C SER A 69 11.69 -1.82 3.02
N VAL A 70 10.56 -1.15 2.89
CA VAL A 70 9.73 -1.26 1.69
C VAL A 70 9.38 0.13 1.20
N ALA A 71 9.30 0.27 -0.11
CA ALA A 71 8.80 1.50 -0.74
C ALA A 71 7.39 1.21 -1.25
N LEU A 72 6.42 1.95 -0.72
CA LEU A 72 5.04 1.82 -1.12
C LEU A 72 4.71 2.90 -2.14
N LEU A 73 4.06 2.52 -3.23
CA LEU A 73 3.49 3.47 -4.16
C LEU A 73 2.02 3.59 -3.83
N VAL A 74 1.60 4.77 -3.42
CA VAL A 74 0.19 5.03 -3.08
C VAL A 74 -0.36 6.15 -3.93
N GLN A 75 -1.66 6.13 -4.14
CA GLN A 75 -2.36 7.22 -4.79
C GLN A 75 -3.27 7.91 -3.79
N ARG A 76 -3.12 9.21 -3.70
CA ARG A 76 -3.92 10.07 -2.83
C ARG A 76 -4.58 11.12 -3.71
N GLY A 77 -5.87 10.98 -3.94
CA GLY A 77 -6.56 11.82 -4.91
C GLY A 77 -6.00 11.58 -6.31
N LEU A 78 -5.47 12.61 -6.93
CA LEU A 78 -4.86 12.52 -8.26
C LEU A 78 -3.35 12.36 -8.23
N GLU A 79 -2.76 12.33 -7.05
CA GLU A 79 -1.31 12.25 -6.91
C GLU A 79 -0.84 10.86 -6.57
N LYS A 80 0.34 10.50 -7.08
CA LYS A 80 1.04 9.28 -6.72
C LYS A 80 2.22 9.65 -5.85
N LEU A 81 2.35 8.95 -4.73
CA LEU A 81 3.38 9.21 -3.74
C LEU A 81 4.14 7.94 -3.42
N PHE A 82 5.45 8.09 -3.20
CA PHE A 82 6.24 7.00 -2.64
C PHE A 82 6.36 7.19 -1.14
N VAL A 83 6.02 6.15 -0.39
CA VAL A 83 6.08 6.17 1.06
C VAL A 83 7.08 5.10 1.50
N PRO A 84 8.28 5.48 1.94
CA PRO A 84 9.23 4.52 2.47
C PRO A 84 8.84 4.12 3.88
N ILE A 85 8.84 2.83 4.17
CA ILE A 85 8.52 2.31 5.49
C ILE A 85 9.61 1.37 5.92
N ARG A 86 10.05 1.52 7.17
CA ARG A 86 10.99 0.62 7.78
C ARG A 86 10.24 -0.38 8.64
N LEU A 87 10.43 -1.65 8.36
CA LEU A 87 9.77 -2.73 9.09
C LEU A 87 10.63 -3.15 10.28
N GLY A 88 10.04 -3.07 11.43
CA GLY A 88 10.60 -3.58 12.67
C GLY A 88 11.92 -3.10 13.11
#